data_b82b5d7d54089e767e00c87e3c669935
#
_entry.id   b82b5d7d54089e767e00c87e3c669935
#
_cell.length_a   1.000
_cell.length_b   1.000
_cell.length_c   1.000
_cell.angle_alpha   90.00
_cell.angle_beta   90.00
_cell.angle_gamma   90.00
#
_symmetry.space_group_name_H-M   'P 1'
#
loop_
_entity.id
_entity.type
_entity.pdbx_description
1 polymer ?
#
loop_
_entity_poly.entity_id
_entity_poly.type
_entity_poly.pdbx_seq_one_letter_code
_entity_poly.pdbx_strand_id
1 'polypeptide(L)'
;MIASHFIEDKILSIEPAKVFTIEDLEFPREWWENVRVKLGRMVKSGLIEKIGRGKYYKPKESVFGNIGPNQSEIVKDLMFDNGVLSGYITGYTVWNQMGLTSQISNIITIGTSRRRDSLKRGNYQVRFIVQPNKITKDSIPFLQILDSFKLIKQIPDTNVSKSISTLKNLIKDWDEISLAKLVKLSKKYPPRVRALLGAVLESADIFDYTDDLKNSLNPSTVYAISLDEFSDIDLKKWNIK
;
A
#
# COMPACT_ATOMS: atom_id res chain seq x y z
N MET A 1 -29.15 31.13 -13.73
CA MET A 1 -28.12 31.64 -12.79
C MET A 1 -28.14 30.91 -11.43
N ILE A 2 -29.30 30.68 -10.80
CA ILE A 2 -29.41 30.02 -9.48
C ILE A 2 -28.78 28.61 -9.42
N ALA A 3 -29.04 27.76 -10.43
CA ALA A 3 -28.49 26.41 -10.47
C ALA A 3 -26.93 26.36 -10.52
N SER A 4 -26.31 27.34 -11.21
CA SER A 4 -24.85 27.39 -11.33
C SER A 4 -24.15 27.75 -10.01
N HIS A 5 -24.74 28.65 -9.20
CA HIS A 5 -24.24 29.00 -7.87
C HIS A 5 -24.44 27.84 -6.90
N PHE A 6 -25.58 27.17 -6.92
CA PHE A 6 -25.86 26.02 -6.07
C PHE A 6 -24.89 24.85 -6.31
N ILE A 7 -24.55 24.58 -7.59
CA ILE A 7 -23.54 23.58 -7.94
C ILE A 7 -22.17 24.01 -7.41
N GLU A 8 -21.80 25.28 -7.56
CA GLU A 8 -20.52 25.79 -7.07
C GLU A 8 -20.39 25.68 -5.55
N ASP A 9 -21.41 26.14 -4.83
CA ASP A 9 -21.44 26.12 -3.38
C ASP A 9 -21.30 24.68 -2.84
N LYS A 10 -22.02 23.72 -3.47
CA LYS A 10 -21.88 22.29 -3.09
C LYS A 10 -20.48 21.75 -3.34
N ILE A 11 -19.84 22.12 -4.45
CA ILE A 11 -18.44 21.71 -4.73
C ILE A 11 -17.49 22.36 -3.74
N LEU A 12 -17.65 23.64 -3.43
CA LEU A 12 -16.79 24.37 -2.50
C LEU A 12 -16.96 23.92 -1.05
N SER A 13 -18.09 23.34 -0.67
CA SER A 13 -18.33 22.77 0.65
C SER A 13 -17.57 21.46 0.89
N ILE A 14 -17.03 20.83 -0.17
CA ILE A 14 -16.22 19.63 -0.02
C ILE A 14 -14.93 19.96 0.75
N GLU A 15 -14.58 19.10 1.70
CA GLU A 15 -13.36 19.23 2.49
C GLU A 15 -12.12 19.29 1.59
N PRO A 16 -11.19 20.26 1.81
CA PRO A 16 -9.96 20.34 1.03
C PRO A 16 -9.13 19.04 1.09
N ALA A 17 -8.41 18.76 0.01
CA ALA A 17 -7.60 17.55 -0.17
C ALA A 17 -8.39 16.22 -0.12
N LYS A 18 -9.72 16.25 -0.24
CA LYS A 18 -10.55 15.07 -0.50
C LYS A 18 -10.81 14.88 -1.99
N VAL A 19 -10.65 13.67 -2.46
CA VAL A 19 -10.98 13.28 -3.84
C VAL A 19 -12.47 13.00 -3.94
N PHE A 20 -13.13 13.61 -4.94
CA PHE A 20 -14.54 13.42 -5.22
C PHE A 20 -14.80 13.20 -6.71
N THR A 21 -15.95 12.63 -7.01
CA THR A 21 -16.51 12.41 -8.35
C THR A 21 -17.82 13.17 -8.51
N ILE A 22 -18.42 13.12 -9.69
CA ILE A 22 -19.74 13.73 -9.91
C ILE A 22 -20.83 13.01 -9.10
N GLU A 23 -20.67 11.70 -8.91
CA GLU A 23 -21.58 10.85 -8.13
C GLU A 23 -21.61 11.28 -6.66
N ASP A 24 -20.46 11.61 -6.10
CA ASP A 24 -20.33 12.07 -4.70
C ASP A 24 -21.03 13.41 -4.43
N LEU A 25 -21.34 14.16 -5.49
CA LEU A 25 -22.10 15.42 -5.38
C LEU A 25 -23.59 15.21 -5.24
N GLU A 26 -24.12 14.00 -5.47
CA GLU A 26 -25.51 13.61 -5.31
C GLU A 26 -26.52 14.49 -6.07
N PHE A 27 -26.11 15.07 -7.20
CA PHE A 27 -27.03 15.79 -8.08
C PHE A 27 -27.89 14.83 -8.90
N PRO A 28 -29.15 15.21 -9.23
CA PRO A 28 -29.98 14.50 -10.19
C PRO A 28 -29.25 14.29 -11.52
N ARG A 29 -29.48 13.16 -12.19
CA ARG A 29 -28.75 12.81 -13.43
C ARG A 29 -28.95 13.83 -14.55
N GLU A 30 -30.12 14.47 -14.61
CA GLU A 30 -30.42 15.52 -15.56
C GLU A 30 -29.52 16.77 -15.39
N TRP A 31 -28.89 16.94 -14.22
CA TRP A 31 -27.97 18.05 -13.95
C TRP A 31 -26.52 17.73 -14.28
N TRP A 32 -26.19 16.48 -14.53
CA TRP A 32 -24.79 16.04 -14.65
C TRP A 32 -24.03 16.75 -15.76
N GLU A 33 -24.69 17.12 -16.88
CA GLU A 33 -24.02 17.87 -17.94
C GLU A 33 -23.65 19.28 -17.45
N ASN A 34 -24.57 19.96 -16.77
CA ASN A 34 -24.31 21.26 -16.18
C ASN A 34 -23.20 21.19 -15.10
N VAL A 35 -23.19 20.13 -14.29
CA VAL A 35 -22.15 19.88 -13.28
C VAL A 35 -20.80 19.66 -13.95
N ARG A 36 -20.72 18.87 -15.03
CA ARG A 36 -19.47 18.66 -15.80
C ARG A 36 -18.92 19.96 -16.37
N VAL A 37 -19.78 20.77 -16.96
CA VAL A 37 -19.39 22.11 -17.49
C VAL A 37 -18.86 22.99 -16.36
N LYS A 38 -19.53 23.00 -15.18
CA LYS A 38 -19.08 23.78 -14.02
C LYS A 38 -17.75 23.29 -13.48
N LEU A 39 -17.59 21.97 -13.28
CA LEU A 39 -16.33 21.37 -12.87
C LEU A 39 -15.19 21.74 -13.83
N GLY A 40 -15.44 21.69 -15.14
CA GLY A 40 -14.46 22.09 -16.14
C GLY A 40 -14.02 23.56 -16.03
N ARG A 41 -14.96 24.46 -15.70
CA ARG A 41 -14.65 25.89 -15.46
C ARG A 41 -13.86 26.09 -14.17
N MET A 42 -14.24 25.39 -13.09
CA MET A 42 -13.55 25.47 -11.81
C MET A 42 -12.13 24.89 -11.87
N VAL A 43 -11.89 23.87 -12.70
CA VAL A 43 -10.53 23.39 -12.99
C VAL A 43 -9.71 24.44 -13.72
N LYS A 44 -10.31 25.12 -14.73
CA LYS A 44 -9.61 26.18 -15.48
C LYS A 44 -9.28 27.41 -14.61
N SER A 45 -10.10 27.71 -13.62
CA SER A 45 -9.86 28.83 -12.68
C SER A 45 -8.94 28.45 -11.51
N GLY A 46 -8.53 27.16 -11.38
CA GLY A 46 -7.68 26.70 -10.27
C GLY A 46 -8.40 26.49 -8.94
N LEU A 47 -9.73 26.67 -8.88
CA LEU A 47 -10.53 26.43 -7.66
C LEU A 47 -10.54 24.95 -7.25
N ILE A 48 -10.49 24.06 -8.22
CA ILE A 48 -10.33 22.62 -8.03
C ILE A 48 -9.29 22.08 -9.02
N GLU A 49 -8.72 20.93 -8.69
CA GLU A 49 -7.76 20.24 -9.56
C GLU A 49 -8.29 18.87 -9.96
N LYS A 50 -7.83 18.38 -11.13
CA LYS A 50 -8.19 17.06 -11.67
C LYS A 50 -7.05 16.09 -11.44
N ILE A 51 -7.33 14.97 -10.76
CA ILE A 51 -6.33 13.94 -10.49
C ILE A 51 -6.46 12.69 -11.39
N GLY A 52 -7.57 12.59 -12.12
CA GLY A 52 -7.83 11.50 -13.05
C GLY A 52 -9.15 11.69 -13.76
N ARG A 53 -9.53 10.74 -14.62
CA ARG A 53 -10.80 10.80 -15.33
C ARG A 53 -11.97 10.83 -14.34
N GLY A 54 -12.76 11.93 -14.37
CA GLY A 54 -13.92 12.11 -13.50
C GLY A 54 -13.59 12.28 -12.00
N LYS A 55 -12.33 12.52 -11.63
CA LYS A 55 -11.89 12.67 -10.24
C LYS A 55 -11.25 14.02 -10.02
N TYR A 56 -11.74 14.71 -9.02
CA TYR A 56 -11.37 16.08 -8.68
C TYR A 56 -11.07 16.20 -7.19
N TYR A 57 -10.39 17.27 -6.82
CA TYR A 57 -10.19 17.66 -5.43
C TYR A 57 -10.09 19.18 -5.33
N LYS A 58 -10.42 19.73 -4.17
CA LYS A 58 -10.15 21.12 -3.83
C LYS A 58 -8.77 21.18 -3.16
N PRO A 59 -7.81 21.97 -3.68
CA PRO A 59 -6.53 22.14 -3.02
C PRO A 59 -6.71 22.68 -1.60
N LYS A 60 -5.83 22.25 -0.69
CA LYS A 60 -5.72 22.86 0.64
C LYS A 60 -4.63 23.91 0.58
N GLU A 61 -4.99 25.16 0.85
CA GLU A 61 -4.02 26.25 0.91
C GLU A 61 -3.08 26.08 2.11
N SER A 62 -1.81 26.36 1.90
CA SER A 62 -0.80 26.41 2.95
C SER A 62 0.22 27.51 2.66
N VAL A 63 1.03 27.85 3.67
CA VAL A 63 2.12 28.82 3.53
C VAL A 63 3.20 28.39 2.52
N PHE A 64 3.24 27.10 2.17
CA PHE A 64 4.18 26.54 1.19
C PHE A 64 3.52 26.26 -0.18
N GLY A 65 2.31 26.75 -0.42
CA GLY A 65 1.53 26.51 -1.63
C GLY A 65 0.39 25.52 -1.41
N ASN A 66 -0.22 25.11 -2.52
CA ASN A 66 -1.35 24.21 -2.50
C ASN A 66 -0.95 22.76 -2.19
N ILE A 67 -1.62 22.18 -1.20
CA ILE A 67 -1.46 20.78 -0.82
C ILE A 67 -2.58 19.95 -1.46
N GLY A 68 -2.19 18.91 -2.21
CA GLY A 68 -3.11 17.92 -2.78
C GLY A 68 -3.52 16.82 -1.81
N PRO A 69 -4.35 15.87 -2.27
CA PRO A 69 -4.77 14.71 -1.51
C PRO A 69 -3.60 13.82 -1.12
N ASN A 70 -3.68 13.16 0.02
CA ASN A 70 -2.73 12.12 0.37
C ASN A 70 -2.90 10.87 -0.52
N GLN A 71 -1.91 9.98 -0.50
CA GLN A 71 -1.90 8.81 -1.39
C GLN A 71 -3.11 7.88 -1.17
N SER A 72 -3.61 7.75 0.07
CA SER A 72 -4.79 6.93 0.36
C SER A 72 -6.07 7.50 -0.25
N GLU A 73 -6.24 8.82 -0.24
CA GLU A 73 -7.34 9.49 -0.93
C GLU A 73 -7.28 9.31 -2.45
N ILE A 74 -6.06 9.43 -3.02
CA ILE A 74 -5.85 9.29 -4.46
C ILE A 74 -6.31 7.94 -5.00
N VAL A 75 -6.16 6.88 -4.20
CA VAL A 75 -6.42 5.49 -4.63
C VAL A 75 -7.58 4.82 -3.88
N LYS A 76 -8.36 5.55 -3.07
CA LYS A 76 -9.41 4.96 -2.23
C LYS A 76 -10.40 4.09 -3.00
N ASP A 77 -10.79 4.53 -4.20
CA ASP A 77 -11.70 3.80 -5.08
C ASP A 77 -11.10 2.50 -5.65
N LEU A 78 -9.78 2.36 -5.64
CA LEU A 78 -9.08 1.16 -6.11
C LEU A 78 -8.96 0.08 -5.02
N MET A 79 -9.23 0.46 -3.77
CA MET A 79 -9.16 -0.44 -2.61
C MET A 79 -10.50 -1.13 -2.31
N PHE A 80 -11.57 -0.73 -2.99
CA PHE A 80 -12.89 -1.32 -2.80
C PHE A 80 -13.46 -1.83 -4.13
N ASP A 81 -14.19 -2.94 -4.06
CA ASP A 81 -14.98 -3.50 -5.15
C ASP A 81 -16.41 -3.72 -4.63
N ASN A 82 -17.40 -3.02 -5.24
CA ASN A 82 -18.80 -3.01 -4.79
C ASN A 82 -18.95 -2.79 -3.26
N GLY A 83 -18.20 -1.86 -2.70
CA GLY A 83 -18.22 -1.54 -1.27
C GLY A 83 -17.46 -2.52 -0.37
N VAL A 84 -16.92 -3.61 -0.92
CA VAL A 84 -16.13 -4.60 -0.19
C VAL A 84 -14.64 -4.27 -0.32
N LEU A 85 -13.92 -4.31 0.80
CA LEU A 85 -12.47 -4.09 0.81
C LEU A 85 -11.77 -5.18 0.00
N SER A 86 -11.11 -4.81 -1.10
CA SER A 86 -10.46 -5.69 -2.07
C SER A 86 -9.00 -5.32 -2.37
N GLY A 87 -8.51 -4.25 -1.75
CA GLY A 87 -7.14 -3.78 -1.91
C GLY A 87 -6.61 -3.03 -0.69
N TYR A 88 -5.31 -2.84 -0.62
CA TYR A 88 -4.62 -2.07 0.42
C TYR A 88 -3.31 -1.48 -0.12
N ILE A 89 -2.88 -0.37 0.45
CA ILE A 89 -1.60 0.26 0.09
C ILE A 89 -0.44 -0.56 0.70
N THR A 90 0.61 -0.77 -0.11
CA THR A 90 1.85 -1.44 0.28
C THR A 90 3.05 -0.79 -0.45
N GLY A 91 4.25 -1.35 -0.33
CA GLY A 91 5.44 -0.83 -1.00
C GLY A 91 5.92 0.50 -0.43
N TYR A 92 6.34 1.44 -1.27
CA TYR A 92 7.04 2.67 -0.87
C TYR A 92 6.41 3.44 0.29
N THR A 93 5.10 3.66 0.25
CA THR A 93 4.36 4.37 1.30
C THR A 93 4.51 3.68 2.65
N VAL A 94 4.37 2.36 2.65
CA VAL A 94 4.45 1.53 3.85
C VAL A 94 5.89 1.38 4.32
N TRP A 95 6.85 1.23 3.41
CA TRP A 95 8.27 1.17 3.76
C TRP A 95 8.77 2.43 4.44
N ASN A 96 8.30 3.60 3.99
CA ASN A 96 8.60 4.87 4.66
C ASN A 96 8.01 4.91 6.08
N GLN A 97 6.75 4.50 6.25
CA GLN A 97 6.10 4.42 7.56
C GLN A 97 6.76 3.43 8.52
N MET A 98 7.32 2.33 7.97
CA MET A 98 8.05 1.31 8.73
C MET A 98 9.52 1.68 8.99
N GLY A 99 10.00 2.81 8.48
CA GLY A 99 11.41 3.20 8.59
C GLY A 99 12.37 2.36 7.75
N LEU A 100 11.87 1.64 6.75
CA LEU A 100 12.67 0.85 5.82
C LEU A 100 13.37 1.70 4.76
N THR A 101 12.86 2.89 4.49
CA THR A 101 13.44 3.89 3.58
C THR A 101 13.03 5.30 3.98
N SER A 102 13.87 6.28 3.68
CA SER A 102 13.52 7.70 3.78
C SER A 102 12.99 8.28 2.46
N GLN A 103 13.04 7.51 1.37
CA GLN A 103 12.68 7.98 0.05
C GLN A 103 11.17 8.17 -0.10
N ILE A 104 10.77 9.38 -0.51
CA ILE A 104 9.40 9.67 -0.92
C ILE A 104 9.25 9.33 -2.40
N SER A 105 8.26 8.49 -2.72
CA SER A 105 8.03 8.03 -4.09
C SER A 105 6.70 8.53 -4.65
N ASN A 106 6.68 8.79 -5.95
CA ASN A 106 5.46 8.99 -6.72
C ASN A 106 4.82 7.66 -7.20
N ILE A 107 5.33 6.52 -6.73
CA ILE A 107 4.76 5.20 -7.00
C ILE A 107 3.88 4.80 -5.81
N ILE A 108 2.61 4.56 -6.07
CA ILE A 108 1.68 3.96 -5.11
C ILE A 108 1.48 2.50 -5.49
N THR A 109 1.82 1.59 -4.59
CA THR A 109 1.61 0.15 -4.80
C THR A 109 0.39 -0.32 -4.03
N ILE A 110 -0.49 -1.07 -4.69
CA ILE A 110 -1.72 -1.62 -4.11
C ILE A 110 -1.68 -3.15 -4.19
N GLY A 111 -1.81 -3.81 -3.05
CA GLY A 111 -2.07 -5.25 -2.99
C GLY A 111 -3.54 -5.51 -3.31
N THR A 112 -3.84 -6.38 -4.27
CA THR A 112 -5.21 -6.72 -4.69
C THR A 112 -5.37 -8.22 -4.90
N SER A 113 -6.58 -8.76 -4.75
CA SER A 113 -6.86 -10.19 -4.96
C SER A 113 -6.77 -10.62 -6.42
N ARG A 114 -6.86 -9.69 -7.37
CA ARG A 114 -6.82 -9.95 -8.81
C ARG A 114 -5.71 -9.14 -9.48
N ARG A 115 -5.17 -9.67 -10.57
CA ARG A 115 -4.23 -8.93 -11.42
C ARG A 115 -4.92 -7.70 -12.02
N ARG A 116 -4.25 -6.56 -11.96
CA ARG A 116 -4.68 -5.29 -12.57
C ARG A 116 -3.49 -4.63 -13.24
N ASP A 117 -3.76 -3.92 -14.34
CA ASP A 117 -2.75 -3.15 -15.03
C ASP A 117 -2.46 -1.84 -14.29
N SER A 118 -1.20 -1.40 -14.38
CA SER A 118 -0.79 -0.13 -13.81
C SER A 118 -1.53 1.04 -14.48
N LEU A 119 -1.76 2.09 -13.71
CA LEU A 119 -2.41 3.30 -14.20
C LEU A 119 -1.75 4.56 -13.64
N LYS A 120 -2.03 5.72 -14.25
CA LYS A 120 -1.53 7.00 -13.78
C LYS A 120 -2.67 7.82 -13.15
N ARG A 121 -2.37 8.47 -12.01
CA ARG A 121 -3.25 9.43 -11.33
C ARG A 121 -2.50 10.68 -10.93
N GLY A 122 -2.77 11.79 -11.59
CA GLY A 122 -1.97 12.99 -11.44
C GLY A 122 -0.51 12.69 -11.70
N ASN A 123 0.35 13.00 -10.75
CA ASN A 123 1.79 12.74 -10.79
C ASN A 123 2.16 11.32 -10.30
N TYR A 124 1.18 10.51 -9.86
CA TYR A 124 1.45 9.19 -9.29
C TYR A 124 1.31 8.08 -10.33
N GLN A 125 2.24 7.14 -10.29
CA GLN A 125 2.17 5.85 -10.95
C GLN A 125 1.56 4.83 -9.97
N VAL A 126 0.36 4.35 -10.25
CA VAL A 126 -0.28 3.30 -9.42
C VAL A 126 0.09 1.94 -10.00
N ARG A 127 0.68 1.08 -9.16
CA ARG A 127 1.03 -0.31 -9.50
C ARG A 127 0.24 -1.27 -8.64
N PHE A 128 0.03 -2.49 -9.15
CA PHE A 128 -0.69 -3.52 -8.43
C PHE A 128 0.17 -4.76 -8.25
N ILE A 129 0.08 -5.36 -7.06
CA ILE A 129 0.63 -6.68 -6.78
C ILE A 129 -0.50 -7.63 -6.39
N VAL A 130 -0.39 -8.90 -6.82
CA VAL A 130 -1.40 -9.91 -6.47
C VAL A 130 -1.17 -10.39 -5.04
N GLN A 131 -2.25 -10.32 -4.25
CA GLN A 131 -2.33 -10.80 -2.87
C GLN A 131 -3.24 -12.05 -2.81
N PRO A 132 -2.68 -13.25 -2.54
CA PRO A 132 -3.46 -14.49 -2.50
C PRO A 132 -4.26 -14.68 -1.20
N ASN A 133 -3.97 -13.92 -0.16
CA ASN A 133 -4.73 -13.96 1.09
C ASN A 133 -6.01 -13.13 0.98
N LYS A 134 -7.00 -13.46 1.80
CA LYS A 134 -8.17 -12.60 1.98
C LYS A 134 -7.74 -11.27 2.59
N ILE A 135 -8.15 -10.18 1.95
CA ILE A 135 -7.86 -8.82 2.40
C ILE A 135 -8.95 -8.39 3.37
N THR A 136 -8.56 -8.12 4.61
CA THR A 136 -9.42 -7.58 5.67
C THR A 136 -8.65 -6.48 6.40
N LYS A 137 -9.35 -5.58 7.07
CA LYS A 137 -8.69 -4.53 7.88
C LYS A 137 -7.67 -5.14 8.85
N ASP A 138 -8.03 -6.24 9.51
CA ASP A 138 -7.16 -6.91 10.49
C ASP A 138 -6.00 -7.69 9.86
N SER A 139 -6.05 -8.03 8.57
CA SER A 139 -4.95 -8.73 7.89
C SER A 139 -3.94 -7.77 7.28
N ILE A 140 -4.33 -6.54 6.94
CA ILE A 140 -3.49 -5.58 6.22
C ILE A 140 -2.12 -5.36 6.87
N PRO A 141 -1.97 -5.11 8.18
CA PRO A 141 -0.66 -4.90 8.79
C PRO A 141 0.30 -6.08 8.56
N PHE A 142 -0.20 -7.30 8.67
CA PHE A 142 0.57 -8.53 8.44
C PHE A 142 0.95 -8.69 6.96
N LEU A 143 0.01 -8.39 6.06
CA LEU A 143 0.25 -8.45 4.61
C LEU A 143 1.32 -7.43 4.19
N GLN A 144 1.32 -6.25 4.77
CA GLN A 144 2.33 -5.22 4.53
C GLN A 144 3.74 -5.66 4.96
N ILE A 145 3.87 -6.34 6.10
CA ILE A 145 5.13 -6.96 6.54
C ILE A 145 5.58 -8.04 5.56
N LEU A 146 4.67 -8.95 5.17
CA LEU A 146 4.98 -10.03 4.23
C LEU A 146 5.31 -9.53 2.82
N ASP A 147 4.65 -8.47 2.37
CA ASP A 147 4.99 -7.79 1.11
C ASP A 147 6.38 -7.15 1.19
N SER A 148 6.77 -6.61 2.34
CA SER A 148 8.10 -6.05 2.54
C SER A 148 9.18 -7.13 2.44
N PHE A 149 8.97 -8.32 3.02
CA PHE A 149 9.84 -9.48 2.79
C PHE A 149 9.85 -9.93 1.32
N LYS A 150 8.68 -9.95 0.66
CA LYS A 150 8.56 -10.34 -0.75
C LYS A 150 9.32 -9.41 -1.69
N LEU A 151 9.30 -8.13 -1.41
CA LEU A 151 9.85 -7.07 -2.24
C LEU A 151 11.17 -6.49 -1.68
N ILE A 152 11.81 -7.17 -0.74
CA ILE A 152 12.92 -6.65 0.06
C ILE A 152 14.07 -6.08 -0.78
N LYS A 153 14.36 -6.68 -1.94
CA LYS A 153 15.38 -6.20 -2.89
C LYS A 153 14.99 -4.91 -3.62
N GLN A 154 13.74 -4.47 -3.52
CA GLN A 154 13.22 -3.28 -4.19
C GLN A 154 13.12 -2.08 -3.24
N ILE A 155 13.44 -2.27 -1.96
CA ILE A 155 13.45 -1.19 -0.97
C ILE A 155 14.65 -0.30 -1.27
N PRO A 156 14.44 0.99 -1.59
CA PRO A 156 15.54 1.89 -1.97
C PRO A 156 16.29 2.42 -0.74
N ASP A 157 17.48 2.97 -0.98
CA ASP A 157 18.35 3.63 0.01
C ASP A 157 18.70 2.76 1.22
N THR A 158 18.70 1.44 1.03
CA THR A 158 19.02 0.46 2.07
C THR A 158 19.60 -0.80 1.43
N ASN A 159 20.31 -1.61 2.21
CA ASN A 159 20.66 -2.96 1.82
C ASN A 159 19.66 -3.98 2.43
N VAL A 160 19.70 -5.20 1.92
CA VAL A 160 18.79 -6.25 2.38
C VAL A 160 18.97 -6.55 3.86
N SER A 161 20.19 -6.56 4.34
CA SER A 161 20.54 -6.84 5.73
C SER A 161 19.93 -5.82 6.69
N LYS A 162 20.05 -4.52 6.39
CA LYS A 162 19.46 -3.46 7.19
C LYS A 162 17.93 -3.53 7.17
N SER A 163 17.34 -3.84 6.02
CA SER A 163 15.89 -4.02 5.90
C SER A 163 15.39 -5.19 6.75
N ILE A 164 16.13 -6.28 6.79
CA ILE A 164 15.82 -7.45 7.65
C ILE A 164 15.89 -7.06 9.12
N SER A 165 16.95 -6.37 9.56
CA SER A 165 17.06 -5.90 10.94
C SER A 165 15.89 -5.00 11.35
N THR A 166 15.46 -4.10 10.47
CA THR A 166 14.29 -3.25 10.72
C THR A 166 13.02 -4.10 10.83
N LEU A 167 12.78 -5.03 9.91
CA LEU A 167 11.61 -5.92 9.95
C LEU A 167 11.63 -6.83 11.19
N LYS A 168 12.80 -7.37 11.58
CA LYS A 168 12.98 -8.11 12.83
C LYS A 168 12.53 -7.28 14.03
N ASN A 169 13.02 -6.04 14.14
CA ASN A 169 12.68 -5.14 15.25
C ASN A 169 11.19 -4.79 15.29
N LEU A 170 10.50 -4.74 14.14
CA LEU A 170 9.07 -4.48 14.09
C LEU A 170 8.23 -5.64 14.61
N ILE A 171 8.70 -6.89 14.48
CA ILE A 171 7.89 -8.08 14.80
C ILE A 171 8.35 -8.83 16.06
N LYS A 172 9.57 -8.57 16.57
CA LYS A 172 10.16 -9.34 17.69
C LYS A 172 9.34 -9.28 18.99
N ASP A 173 8.65 -8.17 19.23
CA ASP A 173 7.87 -7.94 20.45
C ASP A 173 6.36 -8.16 20.22
N TRP A 174 5.98 -8.82 19.11
CA TRP A 174 4.58 -9.14 18.83
C TRP A 174 4.09 -10.28 19.75
N ASP A 175 2.82 -10.19 20.15
CA ASP A 175 2.16 -11.26 20.89
C ASP A 175 2.02 -12.55 20.05
N GLU A 176 1.79 -13.66 20.74
CA GLU A 176 1.66 -15.00 20.14
C GLU A 176 0.54 -15.05 19.08
N ILE A 177 -0.59 -14.40 19.30
CA ILE A 177 -1.73 -14.38 18.36
C ILE A 177 -1.32 -13.68 17.06
N SER A 178 -0.61 -12.57 17.16
CA SER A 178 -0.12 -11.81 16.01
C SER A 178 0.93 -12.59 15.23
N LEU A 179 1.87 -13.25 15.90
CA LEU A 179 2.89 -14.10 15.27
C LEU A 179 2.26 -15.30 14.57
N ALA A 180 1.34 -16.01 15.22
CA ALA A 180 0.58 -17.11 14.61
C ALA A 180 -0.16 -16.67 13.35
N LYS A 181 -0.77 -15.50 13.38
CA LYS A 181 -1.48 -14.92 12.23
C LYS A 181 -0.52 -14.56 11.10
N LEU A 182 0.63 -13.95 11.39
CA LEU A 182 1.68 -13.65 10.41
C LEU A 182 2.15 -14.92 9.70
N VAL A 183 2.48 -15.96 10.47
CA VAL A 183 2.93 -17.25 9.94
C VAL A 183 1.85 -17.94 9.11
N LYS A 184 0.60 -17.96 9.57
CA LYS A 184 -0.54 -18.49 8.81
C LYS A 184 -0.70 -17.79 7.46
N LEU A 185 -0.64 -16.46 7.42
CA LEU A 185 -0.76 -15.69 6.18
C LEU A 185 0.44 -15.89 5.25
N SER A 186 1.65 -16.11 5.81
CA SER A 186 2.88 -16.32 5.04
C SER A 186 2.81 -17.59 4.18
N LYS A 187 2.01 -18.59 4.56
CA LYS A 187 1.88 -19.86 3.82
C LYS A 187 1.41 -19.70 2.37
N LYS A 188 0.72 -18.61 2.07
CA LYS A 188 0.33 -18.27 0.69
C LYS A 188 1.35 -17.39 -0.05
N TYR A 189 2.45 -17.03 0.58
CA TYR A 189 3.54 -16.31 -0.06
C TYR A 189 4.58 -17.28 -0.68
N PRO A 190 5.43 -16.79 -1.60
CA PRO A 190 6.49 -17.61 -2.19
C PRO A 190 7.39 -18.26 -1.13
N PRO A 191 7.95 -19.46 -1.38
CA PRO A 191 8.82 -20.17 -0.42
C PRO A 191 9.96 -19.32 0.13
N ARG A 192 10.58 -18.47 -0.71
CA ARG A 192 11.66 -17.57 -0.27
C ARG A 192 11.23 -16.59 0.85
N VAL A 193 9.96 -16.16 0.85
CA VAL A 193 9.42 -15.26 1.89
C VAL A 193 9.25 -16.03 3.20
N ARG A 194 8.80 -17.29 3.12
CA ARG A 194 8.65 -18.16 4.29
C ARG A 194 9.99 -18.53 4.89
N ALA A 195 11.00 -18.82 4.04
CA ALA A 195 12.36 -19.08 4.48
C ALA A 195 12.95 -17.87 5.21
N LEU A 196 12.81 -16.67 4.62
CA LEU A 196 13.33 -15.45 5.22
C LEU A 196 12.59 -15.08 6.52
N LEU A 197 11.25 -15.23 6.56
CA LEU A 197 10.47 -15.02 7.77
C LEU A 197 10.92 -15.98 8.89
N GLY A 198 11.07 -17.26 8.59
CA GLY A 198 11.52 -18.25 9.57
C GLY A 198 12.92 -17.94 10.11
N ALA A 199 13.85 -17.58 9.24
CA ALA A 199 15.20 -17.17 9.63
C ALA A 199 15.19 -15.91 10.53
N VAL A 200 14.31 -14.96 10.25
CA VAL A 200 14.14 -13.74 11.06
C VAL A 200 13.51 -14.04 12.41
N LEU A 201 12.48 -14.88 12.48
CA LEU A 201 11.84 -15.29 13.74
C LEU A 201 12.85 -16.02 14.62
N GLU A 202 13.60 -16.97 14.07
CA GLU A 202 14.64 -17.71 14.79
C GLU A 202 15.72 -16.76 15.34
N SER A 203 16.17 -15.78 14.55
CA SER A 203 17.14 -14.78 15.00
C SER A 203 16.61 -13.83 16.09
N ALA A 204 15.29 -13.80 16.29
CA ALA A 204 14.62 -13.05 17.33
C ALA A 204 14.24 -13.95 18.54
N ASP A 205 14.81 -15.16 18.63
CA ASP A 205 14.55 -16.17 19.66
C ASP A 205 13.08 -16.64 19.71
N ILE A 206 12.36 -16.55 18.57
CA ILE A 206 10.98 -17.00 18.40
C ILE A 206 10.98 -18.33 17.64
N PHE A 207 10.93 -19.44 18.37
CA PHE A 207 11.09 -20.80 17.81
C PHE A 207 9.77 -21.52 17.54
N ASP A 208 8.67 -21.15 18.17
CA ASP A 208 7.39 -21.87 18.16
C ASP A 208 6.81 -22.10 16.75
N TYR A 209 7.19 -21.28 15.79
CA TYR A 209 6.66 -21.32 14.41
C TYR A 209 7.69 -21.73 13.37
N THR A 210 8.95 -21.93 13.76
CA THR A 210 10.06 -22.15 12.81
C THR A 210 9.95 -23.51 12.14
N ASP A 211 9.57 -24.57 12.86
CA ASP A 211 9.38 -25.90 12.30
C ASP A 211 8.26 -25.94 11.27
N ASP A 212 7.14 -25.27 11.54
CA ASP A 212 6.00 -25.18 10.62
C ASP A 212 6.37 -24.46 9.32
N LEU A 213 7.14 -23.39 9.41
CA LEU A 213 7.66 -22.68 8.24
C LEU A 213 8.66 -23.55 7.47
N LYS A 214 9.60 -24.21 8.16
CA LYS A 214 10.64 -25.04 7.57
C LYS A 214 10.04 -26.25 6.84
N ASN A 215 9.08 -26.94 7.45
CA ASN A 215 8.37 -28.07 6.84
C ASN A 215 7.55 -27.67 5.61
N SER A 216 7.23 -26.38 5.45
CA SER A 216 6.56 -25.85 4.26
C SER A 216 7.49 -25.59 3.08
N LEU A 217 8.81 -25.75 3.25
CA LEU A 217 9.84 -25.48 2.23
C LEU A 217 10.31 -26.77 1.58
N ASN A 218 10.73 -26.65 0.31
CA ASN A 218 11.43 -27.76 -0.33
C ASN A 218 12.90 -27.75 0.15
N PRO A 219 13.40 -28.85 0.78
CA PRO A 219 14.74 -28.90 1.35
C PRO A 219 15.87 -28.80 0.30
N SER A 220 15.58 -29.13 -0.97
CA SER A 220 16.57 -29.07 -2.05
C SER A 220 16.64 -27.70 -2.75
N THR A 221 15.75 -26.76 -2.40
CA THR A 221 15.71 -25.45 -3.06
C THR A 221 16.55 -24.43 -2.30
N VAL A 222 17.47 -23.77 -3.00
CA VAL A 222 18.23 -22.63 -2.46
C VAL A 222 17.57 -21.32 -2.85
N TYR A 223 17.37 -20.44 -1.88
CA TYR A 223 16.72 -19.15 -2.04
C TYR A 223 17.73 -18.01 -2.15
N ALA A 224 17.94 -17.48 -3.35
CA ALA A 224 18.85 -16.37 -3.59
C ALA A 224 18.27 -15.05 -3.06
N ILE A 225 18.80 -14.56 -1.93
CA ILE A 225 18.38 -13.31 -1.31
C ILE A 225 19.48 -12.24 -1.40
N SER A 226 20.75 -12.64 -1.61
CA SER A 226 21.94 -11.75 -1.68
C SER A 226 22.06 -10.93 -0.39
N LEU A 227 22.31 -11.63 0.71
CA LEU A 227 22.58 -11.03 2.00
C LEU A 227 24.09 -10.75 2.10
N ASP A 228 24.44 -9.51 2.40
CA ASP A 228 25.76 -9.22 2.96
C ASP A 228 25.87 -9.92 4.31
N GLU A 229 27.07 -10.24 4.78
CA GLU A 229 27.29 -10.99 6.01
C GLU A 229 26.35 -10.58 7.14
N PHE A 230 25.47 -11.48 7.54
CA PHE A 230 24.54 -11.32 8.66
C PHE A 230 25.00 -12.25 9.76
N SER A 231 25.55 -11.69 10.84
CA SER A 231 26.11 -12.50 11.94
C SER A 231 25.04 -13.26 12.73
N ASP A 232 23.79 -12.79 12.72
CA ASP A 232 22.73 -13.25 13.64
C ASP A 232 21.71 -14.20 13.02
N ILE A 233 21.83 -14.54 11.72
CA ILE A 233 20.88 -15.40 11.02
C ILE A 233 21.60 -16.62 10.45
N ASP A 234 21.17 -17.82 10.81
CA ASP A 234 21.64 -19.05 10.18
C ASP A 234 21.01 -19.24 8.79
N LEU A 235 21.62 -18.59 7.79
CA LEU A 235 21.17 -18.63 6.41
C LEU A 235 21.19 -20.04 5.82
N LYS A 236 22.20 -20.86 6.21
CA LYS A 236 22.36 -22.23 5.70
C LYS A 236 21.21 -23.12 6.14
N LYS A 237 20.76 -22.97 7.40
CA LYS A 237 19.63 -23.73 7.95
C LYS A 237 18.34 -23.47 7.16
N TRP A 238 18.19 -22.27 6.58
CA TRP A 238 17.01 -21.86 5.80
C TRP A 238 17.21 -21.94 4.29
N ASN A 239 18.29 -22.54 3.81
CA ASN A 239 18.65 -22.63 2.39
C ASN A 239 18.69 -21.25 1.69
N ILE A 240 19.11 -20.21 2.39
CA ILE A 240 19.24 -18.84 1.88
C ILE A 240 20.70 -18.63 1.44
N LYS A 241 20.88 -17.99 0.25
CA LYS A 241 22.17 -17.62 -0.32
C LYS A 241 22.16 -16.19 -0.83
#